data_e653cddcfc2ffb7cdd4bff0547fbc18f
#
_entry.id   e653cddcfc2ffb7cdd4bff0547fbc18f
#
_cell.length_a   1.000
_cell.length_b   1.000
_cell.length_c   1.000
_cell.angle_alpha   90.00
_cell.angle_beta   90.00
_cell.angle_gamma   90.00
#
_symmetry.space_group_name_H-M   'P 1'
#
loop_
_entity.id
_entity.type
_entity.pdbx_description
1 polymer ?
#
loop_
_entity_poly.entity_id
_entity_poly.type
_entity_poly.pdbx_seq_one_letter_code
_entity_poly.pdbx_strand_id
1 'polypeptide(L)'
;TTNINFEQDFNDLLLQNRCVQNDVSGVVKDILQNVKNHGDQALFDYTKKFDKFLIDNYTIRVRKQEIEDALSNCNEDTLKALKLSAKRITDFHIRHIPENDQITDDIGVGLGIRWNAVEAAGIYVPGGKAAYPSSVLMNAIPAKVAGVERIVMVVPSPNGYLNPLVLVAAHISGISEIYKIGGAQAIAALAYGTETVKSVDVIAGPGNAYVAAAKKEVFGTVGIDMIAGPSEILVLADKKNDPS
;
A
#
# COMPACT_ATOMS: atom_id res chain seq x y z
N THR A 1 -26.68 -25.91 11.14
CA THR A 1 -25.60 -26.44 11.97
C THR A 1 -26.19 -27.18 13.15
N THR A 2 -25.73 -28.39 13.37
CA THR A 2 -26.24 -29.29 14.41
C THR A 2 -25.45 -29.21 15.74
N ASN A 3 -24.50 -28.26 15.83
CA ASN A 3 -23.72 -28.07 17.06
C ASN A 3 -24.52 -27.23 18.08
N ILE A 4 -24.78 -27.82 19.24
CA ILE A 4 -25.52 -27.19 20.35
C ILE A 4 -24.84 -25.91 20.86
N ASN A 5 -23.52 -25.80 20.70
CA ASN A 5 -22.72 -24.65 21.15
C ASN A 5 -22.35 -23.67 20.02
N PHE A 6 -22.96 -23.80 18.83
CA PHE A 6 -22.60 -23.00 17.66
C PHE A 6 -22.62 -21.48 17.92
N GLU A 7 -23.65 -20.99 18.57
CA GLU A 7 -23.77 -19.56 18.87
C GLU A 7 -22.65 -19.06 19.79
N GLN A 8 -22.26 -19.86 20.77
CA GLN A 8 -21.19 -19.51 21.69
C GLN A 8 -19.84 -19.57 21.00
N ASP A 9 -19.55 -20.67 20.27
CA ASP A 9 -18.31 -20.86 19.52
C ASP A 9 -18.15 -19.74 18.45
N PHE A 10 -19.24 -19.33 17.81
CA PHE A 10 -19.25 -18.28 16.82
C PHE A 10 -18.98 -16.89 17.45
N ASN A 11 -19.63 -16.59 18.58
CA ASN A 11 -19.37 -15.35 19.31
C ASN A 11 -17.93 -15.28 19.83
N ASP A 12 -17.37 -16.38 20.32
CA ASP A 12 -15.97 -16.46 20.77
C ASP A 12 -15.01 -16.22 19.60
N LEU A 13 -15.30 -16.78 18.42
CA LEU A 13 -14.52 -16.52 17.20
C LEU A 13 -14.55 -15.02 16.79
N LEU A 14 -15.71 -14.38 16.85
CA LEU A 14 -15.85 -12.96 16.56
C LEU A 14 -15.10 -12.09 17.57
N LEU A 15 -15.13 -12.46 18.84
CA LEU A 15 -14.42 -11.74 19.90
C LEU A 15 -12.89 -11.89 19.77
N GLN A 16 -12.39 -13.07 19.43
CA GLN A 16 -10.96 -13.30 19.19
C GLN A 16 -10.42 -12.40 18.07
N ASN A 17 -11.14 -12.28 16.96
CA ASN A 17 -10.76 -11.41 15.85
C ASN A 17 -10.72 -9.91 16.23
N ARG A 18 -11.58 -9.46 17.16
CA ARG A 18 -11.58 -8.09 17.67
C ARG A 18 -10.46 -7.83 18.67
N CYS A 19 -10.12 -8.81 19.51
CA CYS A 19 -9.04 -8.68 20.50
C CYS A 19 -7.66 -8.56 19.85
N VAL A 20 -7.39 -9.27 18.76
CA VAL A 20 -6.12 -9.17 18.03
C VAL A 20 -5.88 -7.76 17.48
N GLN A 21 -6.92 -7.03 17.09
CA GLN A 21 -6.78 -5.64 16.63
C GLN A 21 -6.41 -4.66 17.76
N ASN A 22 -6.83 -4.91 19.00
CA ASN A 22 -6.51 -4.03 20.12
C ASN A 22 -5.09 -4.18 20.64
N ASP A 23 -4.45 -5.34 20.42
CA ASP A 23 -3.14 -5.65 20.97
C ASP A 23 -1.97 -5.03 20.17
N VAL A 24 -2.15 -4.74 18.88
CA VAL A 24 -1.09 -4.16 18.04
C VAL A 24 -0.98 -2.64 18.15
N SER A 25 -2.01 -1.94 18.63
CA SER A 25 -2.05 -0.46 18.63
C SER A 25 -0.96 0.16 19.50
N GLY A 26 -0.66 -0.41 20.66
CA GLY A 26 0.42 0.08 21.54
C GLY A 26 1.78 -0.02 20.87
N VAL A 27 2.10 -1.20 20.35
CA VAL A 27 3.38 -1.45 19.64
C VAL A 27 3.50 -0.55 18.41
N VAL A 28 2.41 -0.32 17.68
CA VAL A 28 2.40 0.52 16.50
C VAL A 28 2.67 1.98 16.87
N LYS A 29 2.03 2.51 17.93
CA LYS A 29 2.28 3.87 18.42
C LYS A 29 3.74 4.09 18.79
N ASP A 30 4.35 3.13 19.46
CA ASP A 30 5.76 3.19 19.83
C ASP A 30 6.66 3.24 18.58
N ILE A 31 6.36 2.41 17.57
CA ILE A 31 7.11 2.41 16.30
C ILE A 31 6.98 3.76 15.60
N LEU A 32 5.76 4.27 15.46
CA LEU A 32 5.49 5.55 14.80
C LEU A 32 6.23 6.68 15.49
N GLN A 33 6.15 6.76 16.83
CA GLN A 33 6.82 7.78 17.60
C GLN A 33 8.34 7.66 17.52
N ASN A 34 8.87 6.44 17.52
CA ASN A 34 10.31 6.21 17.41
C ASN A 34 10.85 6.68 16.05
N VAL A 35 10.17 6.32 14.93
CA VAL A 35 10.57 6.79 13.59
C VAL A 35 10.45 8.32 13.50
N LYS A 36 9.39 8.92 14.05
CA LYS A 36 9.20 10.37 14.08
C LYS A 36 10.34 11.09 14.80
N ASN A 37 10.88 10.49 15.88
CA ASN A 37 11.91 11.12 16.70
C ASN A 37 13.34 10.84 16.23
N HIS A 38 13.59 9.69 15.59
CA HIS A 38 14.94 9.21 15.27
C HIS A 38 15.16 8.95 13.77
N GLY A 39 14.18 9.26 12.92
CA GLY A 39 14.32 9.24 11.46
C GLY A 39 14.82 7.91 10.89
N ASP A 40 15.80 8.00 10.02
CA ASP A 40 16.40 6.85 9.32
C ASP A 40 16.99 5.80 10.27
N GLN A 41 17.56 6.21 11.41
CA GLN A 41 18.14 5.24 12.34
C GLN A 41 17.08 4.26 12.87
N ALA A 42 15.92 4.76 13.29
CA ALA A 42 14.83 3.91 13.74
C ALA A 42 14.31 3.02 12.60
N LEU A 43 14.23 3.57 11.39
CA LEU A 43 13.77 2.87 10.19
C LEU A 43 14.69 1.67 9.88
N PHE A 44 16.02 1.87 9.96
CA PHE A 44 17.02 0.82 9.74
C PHE A 44 16.96 -0.26 10.82
N ASP A 45 16.84 0.14 12.07
CA ASP A 45 16.77 -0.80 13.21
C ASP A 45 15.52 -1.68 13.13
N TYR A 46 14.37 -1.12 12.78
CA TYR A 46 13.14 -1.90 12.58
C TYR A 46 13.22 -2.82 11.36
N THR A 47 13.81 -2.37 10.25
CA THR A 47 13.99 -3.21 9.06
C THR A 47 14.93 -4.39 9.36
N LYS A 48 16.03 -4.14 10.06
CA LYS A 48 16.91 -5.21 10.59
C LYS A 48 16.16 -6.19 11.48
N LYS A 49 15.33 -5.67 12.39
CA LYS A 49 14.58 -6.49 13.36
C LYS A 49 13.52 -7.36 12.70
N PHE A 50 12.72 -6.80 11.77
CA PHE A 50 11.54 -7.47 11.22
C PHE A 50 11.84 -8.19 9.91
N ASP A 51 12.58 -7.58 9.01
CA ASP A 51 12.89 -8.12 7.69
C ASP A 51 14.23 -8.90 7.68
N LYS A 52 15.01 -8.89 8.79
CA LYS A 52 16.36 -9.49 8.86
C LYS A 52 17.28 -8.96 7.77
N PHE A 53 17.09 -7.72 7.37
CA PHE A 53 17.82 -7.07 6.31
C PHE A 53 18.51 -5.81 6.83
N LEU A 54 19.83 -5.73 6.63
CA LEU A 54 20.62 -4.56 6.97
C LEU A 54 20.54 -3.57 5.80
N ILE A 55 20.00 -2.41 6.09
CA ILE A 55 19.92 -1.29 5.13
C ILE A 55 20.65 -0.07 5.70
N ASP A 56 21.06 0.79 4.79
CA ASP A 56 21.63 2.10 5.03
C ASP A 56 21.08 3.12 4.02
N ASN A 57 21.55 4.35 4.05
CA ASN A 57 21.12 5.43 3.17
C ASN A 57 21.30 5.11 1.66
N TYR A 58 22.18 4.18 1.31
CA TYR A 58 22.48 3.80 -0.07
C TYR A 58 21.66 2.58 -0.53
N THR A 59 21.38 1.67 0.37
CA THR A 59 20.77 0.36 0.07
C THR A 59 19.26 0.31 0.35
N ILE A 60 18.73 1.29 1.09
CA ILE A 60 17.29 1.41 1.36
C ILE A 60 16.49 1.60 0.07
N ARG A 61 17.02 2.36 -0.89
CA ARG A 61 16.37 2.61 -2.17
C ARG A 61 16.71 1.51 -3.19
N VAL A 62 15.70 1.09 -3.96
CA VAL A 62 15.91 0.22 -5.12
C VAL A 62 16.70 0.98 -6.18
N ARG A 63 17.78 0.37 -6.65
CA ARG A 63 18.64 0.95 -7.69
C ARG A 63 18.04 0.69 -9.07
N LYS A 64 18.36 1.57 -10.01
CA LYS A 64 17.93 1.44 -11.41
C LYS A 64 18.32 0.09 -12.01
N GLN A 65 19.52 -0.41 -11.69
CA GLN A 65 19.99 -1.71 -12.16
C GLN A 65 19.08 -2.87 -11.71
N GLU A 66 18.56 -2.86 -10.48
CA GLU A 66 17.65 -3.91 -9.99
C GLU A 66 16.35 -3.95 -10.79
N ILE A 67 15.87 -2.80 -11.25
CA ILE A 67 14.69 -2.70 -12.12
C ILE A 67 15.03 -3.20 -13.54
N GLU A 68 16.16 -2.82 -14.09
CA GLU A 68 16.63 -3.27 -15.41
C GLU A 68 16.84 -4.79 -15.43
N ASP A 69 17.46 -5.35 -14.38
CA ASP A 69 17.64 -6.80 -14.22
C ASP A 69 16.28 -7.52 -14.13
N ALA A 70 15.33 -6.96 -13.38
CA ALA A 70 13.99 -7.52 -13.28
C ALA A 70 13.25 -7.52 -14.62
N LEU A 71 13.36 -6.47 -15.40
CA LEU A 71 12.78 -6.37 -16.74
C LEU A 71 13.41 -7.36 -17.71
N SER A 72 14.74 -7.47 -17.70
CA SER A 72 15.50 -8.37 -18.61
C SER A 72 15.20 -9.85 -18.34
N ASN A 73 14.92 -10.19 -17.08
CA ASN A 73 14.59 -11.57 -16.67
C ASN A 73 13.09 -11.87 -16.67
N CYS A 74 12.23 -10.90 -17.00
CA CYS A 74 10.79 -11.11 -17.03
C CYS A 74 10.38 -11.89 -18.28
N ASN A 75 9.59 -12.95 -18.09
CA ASN A 75 9.02 -13.70 -19.21
C ASN A 75 8.14 -12.78 -20.08
N GLU A 76 8.24 -12.91 -21.40
CA GLU A 76 7.56 -12.04 -22.37
C GLU A 76 6.02 -12.07 -22.22
N ASP A 77 5.44 -13.24 -21.98
CA ASP A 77 3.98 -13.37 -21.81
C ASP A 77 3.51 -12.73 -20.51
N THR A 78 4.28 -12.86 -19.42
CA THR A 78 4.03 -12.17 -18.16
C THR A 78 4.11 -10.65 -18.34
N LEU A 79 5.12 -10.18 -19.06
CA LEU A 79 5.27 -8.74 -19.34
C LEU A 79 4.08 -8.21 -20.18
N LYS A 80 3.62 -8.97 -21.18
CA LYS A 80 2.43 -8.63 -21.98
C LYS A 80 1.18 -8.58 -21.10
N ALA A 81 1.00 -9.55 -20.20
CA ALA A 81 -0.13 -9.61 -19.27
C ALA A 81 -0.14 -8.40 -18.31
N LEU A 82 1.01 -8.04 -17.74
CA LEU A 82 1.13 -6.86 -16.88
C LEU A 82 0.84 -5.55 -17.63
N LYS A 83 1.35 -5.39 -18.84
CA LYS A 83 1.06 -4.22 -19.70
C LYS A 83 -0.44 -4.15 -20.07
N LEU A 84 -1.07 -5.28 -20.38
CA LEU A 84 -2.51 -5.32 -20.66
C LEU A 84 -3.32 -4.95 -19.43
N SER A 85 -2.95 -5.46 -18.26
CA SER A 85 -3.59 -5.11 -16.97
C SER A 85 -3.44 -3.62 -16.69
N ALA A 86 -2.24 -3.08 -16.84
CA ALA A 86 -1.98 -1.65 -16.67
C ALA A 86 -2.84 -0.79 -17.59
N LYS A 87 -2.94 -1.17 -18.87
CA LYS A 87 -3.80 -0.47 -19.83
C LYS A 87 -5.27 -0.49 -19.39
N ARG A 88 -5.80 -1.64 -18.98
CA ARG A 88 -7.20 -1.77 -18.53
C ARG A 88 -7.49 -0.92 -17.30
N ILE A 89 -6.58 -0.90 -16.33
CA ILE A 89 -6.71 -0.07 -15.13
C ILE A 89 -6.69 1.41 -15.52
N THR A 90 -5.78 1.81 -16.39
CA THR A 90 -5.71 3.20 -16.91
C THR A 90 -7.00 3.59 -17.60
N ASP A 91 -7.47 2.78 -18.57
CA ASP A 91 -8.70 3.06 -19.36
C ASP A 91 -9.94 3.16 -18.46
N PHE A 92 -9.98 2.40 -17.37
CA PHE A 92 -11.05 2.46 -16.38
C PHE A 92 -10.99 3.76 -15.57
N HIS A 93 -9.82 4.08 -14.98
CA HIS A 93 -9.71 5.22 -14.07
C HIS A 93 -9.77 6.58 -14.75
N ILE A 94 -9.34 6.73 -16.01
CA ILE A 94 -9.50 7.97 -16.78
C ILE A 94 -10.97 8.42 -16.82
N ARG A 95 -11.91 7.48 -16.87
CA ARG A 95 -13.36 7.78 -16.91
C ARG A 95 -13.94 8.29 -15.59
N HIS A 96 -13.14 8.21 -14.50
CA HIS A 96 -13.56 8.58 -13.15
C HIS A 96 -12.83 9.83 -12.62
N ILE A 97 -12.07 10.50 -13.49
CA ILE A 97 -11.47 11.80 -13.14
C ILE A 97 -12.62 12.80 -12.95
N PRO A 98 -12.75 13.42 -11.77
CA PRO A 98 -13.81 14.39 -11.55
C PRO A 98 -13.55 15.67 -12.37
N GLU A 99 -14.61 16.26 -12.88
CA GLU A 99 -14.56 17.53 -13.58
C GLU A 99 -14.75 18.69 -12.60
N ASN A 100 -14.11 19.83 -12.90
CA ASN A 100 -14.37 21.06 -12.19
C ASN A 100 -15.75 21.57 -12.58
N ASP A 101 -16.51 22.05 -11.61
CA ASP A 101 -17.85 22.62 -11.83
C ASP A 101 -17.93 24.03 -11.25
N GLN A 102 -18.63 24.90 -11.94
CA GLN A 102 -18.88 26.26 -11.48
C GLN A 102 -20.28 26.73 -11.93
N ILE A 103 -21.06 27.19 -10.97
CA ILE A 103 -22.38 27.77 -11.19
C ILE A 103 -22.42 29.21 -10.68
N THR A 104 -23.25 30.04 -11.28
CA THR A 104 -23.54 31.38 -10.75
C THR A 104 -25.06 31.47 -10.55
N ASP A 105 -25.49 31.89 -9.38
CA ASP A 105 -26.89 32.02 -9.05
C ASP A 105 -27.51 33.33 -9.66
N ASP A 106 -28.83 33.49 -9.50
CA ASP A 106 -29.57 34.60 -10.06
C ASP A 106 -29.20 35.96 -9.50
N ILE A 107 -28.52 36.00 -8.35
CA ILE A 107 -28.03 37.23 -7.70
C ILE A 107 -26.53 37.47 -7.88
N GLY A 108 -25.85 36.63 -8.69
CA GLY A 108 -24.46 36.80 -9.07
C GLY A 108 -23.44 36.12 -8.13
N VAL A 109 -23.87 35.25 -7.23
CA VAL A 109 -22.94 34.47 -6.38
C VAL A 109 -22.38 33.29 -7.15
N GLY A 110 -21.06 33.25 -7.31
CA GLY A 110 -20.36 32.14 -7.94
C GLY A 110 -20.02 31.03 -6.91
N LEU A 111 -20.44 29.81 -7.24
CA LEU A 111 -20.12 28.59 -6.44
C LEU A 111 -19.46 27.58 -7.36
N GLY A 112 -18.49 26.82 -6.83
CA GLY A 112 -17.84 25.80 -7.66
C GLY A 112 -17.05 24.78 -6.85
N ILE A 113 -16.71 23.70 -7.55
CA ILE A 113 -15.82 22.64 -7.06
C ILE A 113 -14.59 22.60 -7.97
N ARG A 114 -13.42 22.70 -7.37
CA ARG A 114 -12.15 22.55 -8.08
C ARG A 114 -11.41 21.33 -7.55
N TRP A 115 -11.08 20.42 -8.47
CA TRP A 115 -10.32 19.23 -8.19
C TRP A 115 -8.85 19.42 -8.58
N ASN A 116 -7.94 19.10 -7.69
CA ASN A 116 -6.50 19.07 -7.96
C ASN A 116 -5.92 17.76 -7.45
N ALA A 117 -4.93 17.22 -8.16
CA ALA A 117 -4.13 16.14 -7.63
C ALA A 117 -3.36 16.57 -6.38
N VAL A 118 -3.10 15.64 -5.47
CA VAL A 118 -2.11 15.82 -4.41
C VAL A 118 -0.70 15.81 -5.03
N GLU A 119 0.29 16.40 -4.35
CA GLU A 119 1.65 16.48 -4.88
C GLU A 119 2.36 15.12 -4.83
N ALA A 120 2.15 14.34 -3.75
CA ALA A 120 2.81 13.07 -3.53
C ALA A 120 1.88 12.00 -2.97
N ALA A 121 1.99 10.77 -3.51
CA ALA A 121 1.30 9.60 -3.01
C ALA A 121 2.29 8.50 -2.62
N GLY A 122 2.13 7.93 -1.44
CA GLY A 122 2.85 6.77 -0.95
C GLY A 122 2.04 5.49 -1.18
N ILE A 123 2.65 4.51 -1.79
CA ILE A 123 2.02 3.22 -2.07
C ILE A 123 2.68 2.15 -1.20
N TYR A 124 1.89 1.52 -0.35
CA TYR A 124 2.31 0.35 0.39
C TYR A 124 2.00 -0.92 -0.41
N VAL A 125 3.02 -1.69 -0.72
CA VAL A 125 2.87 -2.99 -1.40
C VAL A 125 3.21 -4.10 -0.42
N PRO A 126 2.31 -5.07 -0.20
CA PRO A 126 2.62 -6.20 0.67
C PRO A 126 3.83 -6.98 0.15
N GLY A 127 4.70 -7.38 1.05
CA GLY A 127 5.80 -8.30 0.78
C GLY A 127 5.55 -9.66 1.42
N GLY A 128 6.45 -10.62 1.19
CA GLY A 128 6.40 -11.95 1.80
C GLY A 128 6.39 -13.08 0.78
N LYS A 129 5.70 -14.18 1.08
CA LYS A 129 5.71 -15.40 0.25
C LYS A 129 5.08 -15.23 -1.14
N ALA A 130 4.13 -14.32 -1.29
CA ALA A 130 3.47 -14.05 -2.56
C ALA A 130 3.94 -12.72 -3.16
N ALA A 131 4.07 -12.68 -4.49
CA ALA A 131 4.27 -11.44 -5.23
C ALA A 131 2.92 -10.76 -5.48
N TYR A 132 2.88 -9.44 -5.32
CA TYR A 132 1.67 -8.65 -5.54
C TYR A 132 1.88 -7.56 -6.62
N PRO A 133 2.26 -7.90 -7.86
CA PRO A 133 2.37 -6.92 -8.94
C PRO A 133 1.04 -6.23 -9.23
N SER A 134 -0.09 -6.93 -9.02
CA SER A 134 -1.43 -6.35 -9.12
C SER A 134 -1.65 -5.21 -8.13
N SER A 135 -1.19 -5.35 -6.88
CA SER A 135 -1.30 -4.27 -5.88
C SER A 135 -0.50 -3.04 -6.28
N VAL A 136 0.65 -3.22 -6.95
CA VAL A 136 1.41 -2.10 -7.52
C VAL A 136 0.59 -1.38 -8.57
N LEU A 137 0.09 -2.11 -9.59
CA LEU A 137 -0.69 -1.52 -10.68
C LEU A 137 -1.97 -0.84 -10.17
N MET A 138 -2.71 -1.50 -9.27
CA MET A 138 -4.01 -1.03 -8.74
C MET A 138 -3.89 0.23 -7.86
N ASN A 139 -2.73 0.51 -7.29
CA ASN A 139 -2.52 1.71 -6.48
C ASN A 139 -1.78 2.81 -7.25
N ALA A 140 -0.75 2.46 -8.03
CA ALA A 140 0.09 3.44 -8.72
C ALA A 140 -0.61 4.05 -9.94
N ILE A 141 -1.34 3.25 -10.72
CA ILE A 141 -1.97 3.75 -11.94
C ILE A 141 -3.10 4.76 -11.64
N PRO A 142 -4.00 4.53 -10.66
CA PRO A 142 -4.97 5.54 -10.27
C PRO A 142 -4.32 6.86 -9.82
N ALA A 143 -3.24 6.79 -9.03
CA ALA A 143 -2.51 7.99 -8.62
C ALA A 143 -1.93 8.74 -9.83
N LYS A 144 -1.33 8.01 -10.78
CA LYS A 144 -0.81 8.60 -12.03
C LYS A 144 -1.90 9.20 -12.89
N VAL A 145 -3.04 8.53 -13.05
CA VAL A 145 -4.21 9.02 -13.80
C VAL A 145 -4.80 10.26 -13.16
N ALA A 146 -4.81 10.33 -11.82
CA ALA A 146 -5.23 11.51 -11.08
C ALA A 146 -4.28 12.71 -11.25
N GLY A 147 -3.10 12.53 -11.84
CA GLY A 147 -2.11 13.59 -12.04
C GLY A 147 -1.12 13.78 -10.90
N VAL A 148 -0.97 12.80 -10.01
CA VAL A 148 0.03 12.85 -8.93
C VAL A 148 1.42 12.79 -9.54
N GLU A 149 2.25 13.81 -9.26
CA GLU A 149 3.58 13.93 -9.86
C GLU A 149 4.59 12.98 -9.20
N ARG A 150 4.55 12.86 -7.86
CA ARG A 150 5.48 12.03 -7.09
C ARG A 150 4.77 10.80 -6.51
N ILE A 151 5.10 9.63 -7.03
CA ILE A 151 4.59 8.35 -6.55
C ILE A 151 5.72 7.55 -5.93
N VAL A 152 5.62 7.31 -4.63
CA VAL A 152 6.62 6.60 -3.82
C VAL A 152 6.07 5.22 -3.45
N MET A 153 6.86 4.18 -3.63
CA MET A 153 6.50 2.82 -3.24
C MET A 153 7.37 2.35 -2.07
N VAL A 154 6.74 1.78 -1.06
CA VAL A 154 7.42 1.03 0.01
C VAL A 154 7.01 -0.43 -0.06
N VAL A 155 7.96 -1.33 0.09
CA VAL A 155 7.75 -2.77 0.00
C VAL A 155 8.69 -3.51 0.96
N PRO A 156 8.17 -4.37 1.87
CA PRO A 156 9.01 -5.19 2.74
C PRO A 156 9.93 -6.08 1.93
N SER A 157 11.15 -6.23 2.39
CA SER A 157 12.19 -7.01 1.69
C SER A 157 12.84 -8.02 2.64
N PRO A 158 12.12 -9.07 3.06
CA PRO A 158 12.67 -10.07 3.96
C PRO A 158 13.97 -10.67 3.42
N ASN A 159 15.03 -10.66 4.25
CA ASN A 159 16.39 -11.07 3.86
C ASN A 159 16.93 -10.33 2.62
N GLY A 160 16.46 -9.12 2.34
CA GLY A 160 16.86 -8.32 1.18
C GLY A 160 16.23 -8.73 -0.15
N TYR A 161 15.32 -9.71 -0.14
CA TYR A 161 14.69 -10.20 -1.36
C TYR A 161 13.47 -9.35 -1.76
N LEU A 162 13.48 -8.88 -3.01
CA LEU A 162 12.34 -8.28 -3.69
C LEU A 162 11.92 -9.16 -4.87
N ASN A 163 10.63 -9.43 -4.98
CA ASN A 163 10.14 -10.17 -6.14
C ASN A 163 10.28 -9.32 -7.42
N PRO A 164 10.95 -9.83 -8.48
CA PRO A 164 11.18 -9.09 -9.71
C PRO A 164 9.90 -8.57 -10.37
N LEU A 165 8.78 -9.30 -10.29
CA LEU A 165 7.50 -8.86 -10.88
C LEU A 165 6.93 -7.61 -10.23
N VAL A 166 7.25 -7.36 -8.95
CA VAL A 166 6.88 -6.11 -8.25
C VAL A 166 7.65 -4.94 -8.85
N LEU A 167 8.94 -5.12 -9.15
CA LEU A 167 9.77 -4.10 -9.80
C LEU A 167 9.34 -3.84 -11.24
N VAL A 168 9.00 -4.90 -12.00
CA VAL A 168 8.45 -4.77 -13.35
C VAL A 168 7.14 -3.99 -13.33
N ALA A 169 6.22 -4.29 -12.40
CA ALA A 169 4.96 -3.57 -12.27
C ALA A 169 5.18 -2.10 -11.87
N ALA A 170 6.13 -1.82 -10.97
CA ALA A 170 6.50 -0.46 -10.60
C ALA A 170 7.03 0.34 -11.79
N HIS A 171 7.89 -0.27 -12.61
CA HIS A 171 8.39 0.34 -13.84
C HIS A 171 7.25 0.65 -14.84
N ILE A 172 6.35 -0.31 -15.09
CA ILE A 172 5.20 -0.13 -16.00
C ILE A 172 4.31 1.01 -15.51
N SER A 173 4.12 1.14 -14.18
CA SER A 173 3.32 2.20 -13.58
C SER A 173 4.02 3.56 -13.54
N GLY A 174 5.34 3.62 -13.82
CA GLY A 174 6.13 4.85 -13.81
C GLY A 174 6.57 5.29 -12.41
N ILE A 175 6.62 4.37 -11.43
CA ILE A 175 7.16 4.66 -10.09
C ILE A 175 8.67 4.81 -10.19
N SER A 176 9.20 5.93 -9.65
CA SER A 176 10.63 6.25 -9.66
C SER A 176 11.32 6.15 -8.30
N GLU A 177 10.53 6.15 -7.22
CA GLU A 177 11.02 6.06 -5.85
C GLU A 177 10.49 4.78 -5.21
N ILE A 178 11.38 3.80 -4.96
CA ILE A 178 11.03 2.51 -4.35
C ILE A 178 11.96 2.27 -3.18
N TYR A 179 11.39 2.04 -1.99
CA TYR A 179 12.14 1.79 -0.76
C TYR A 179 11.89 0.39 -0.21
N LYS A 180 12.97 -0.28 0.21
CA LYS A 180 13.00 -1.65 0.75
C LYS A 180 12.64 -1.66 2.24
N ILE A 181 11.47 -1.14 2.57
CA ILE A 181 10.96 -1.03 3.94
C ILE A 181 9.49 -1.44 4.00
N GLY A 182 9.08 -2.01 5.11
CA GLY A 182 7.72 -2.49 5.32
C GLY A 182 7.20 -2.20 6.72
N GLY A 183 6.01 -2.73 7.06
CA GLY A 183 5.42 -2.60 8.38
C GLY A 183 5.02 -1.17 8.78
N ALA A 184 4.79 -0.98 10.08
CA ALA A 184 4.39 0.30 10.64
C ALA A 184 5.46 1.39 10.47
N GLN A 185 6.76 1.02 10.49
CA GLN A 185 7.86 1.96 10.29
C GLN A 185 7.88 2.56 8.88
N ALA A 186 7.45 1.80 7.84
CA ALA A 186 7.33 2.33 6.49
C ALA A 186 6.18 3.35 6.39
N ILE A 187 5.06 3.08 7.06
CA ILE A 187 3.94 4.05 7.16
C ILE A 187 4.38 5.31 7.89
N ALA A 188 5.16 5.18 8.98
CA ALA A 188 5.72 6.32 9.69
C ALA A 188 6.63 7.17 8.80
N ALA A 189 7.53 6.53 8.02
CA ALA A 189 8.42 7.23 7.09
C ALA A 189 7.65 7.98 6.00
N LEU A 190 6.59 7.39 5.45
CA LEU A 190 5.74 8.06 4.47
C LEU A 190 4.94 9.23 5.08
N ALA A 191 4.50 9.10 6.33
CA ALA A 191 3.68 10.13 6.98
C ALA A 191 4.49 11.31 7.50
N TYR A 192 5.60 11.03 8.18
CA TYR A 192 6.38 12.08 8.88
C TYR A 192 7.62 12.53 8.09
N GLY A 193 8.07 11.72 7.15
CA GLY A 193 9.36 11.88 6.52
C GLY A 193 10.51 11.40 7.40
N THR A 194 11.64 11.13 6.76
CA THR A 194 12.94 10.88 7.38
C THR A 194 14.01 11.59 6.53
N GLU A 195 15.28 11.44 6.86
CA GLU A 195 16.38 12.03 6.08
C GLU A 195 16.40 11.49 4.64
N THR A 196 16.06 10.20 4.46
CA THR A 196 16.09 9.52 3.14
C THR A 196 14.71 9.49 2.47
N VAL A 197 13.63 9.32 3.23
CA VAL A 197 12.27 9.18 2.71
C VAL A 197 11.50 10.47 2.96
N LYS A 198 11.20 11.23 1.90
CA LYS A 198 10.34 12.42 2.03
C LYS A 198 8.90 12.00 2.27
N SER A 199 8.19 12.74 3.14
CA SER A 199 6.76 12.54 3.40
C SER A 199 5.90 12.65 2.14
N VAL A 200 4.68 12.13 2.24
CA VAL A 200 3.67 12.16 1.18
C VAL A 200 2.36 12.75 1.71
N ASP A 201 1.45 13.12 0.81
CA ASP A 201 0.15 13.70 1.17
C ASP A 201 -0.91 12.62 1.42
N VAL A 202 -0.78 11.47 0.77
CA VAL A 202 -1.71 10.35 0.92
C VAL A 202 -0.96 9.01 0.87
N ILE A 203 -1.40 8.05 1.71
CA ILE A 203 -0.87 6.69 1.73
C ILE A 203 -1.99 5.73 1.31
N ALA A 204 -1.74 4.94 0.27
CA ALA A 204 -2.65 3.92 -0.22
C ALA A 204 -2.00 2.53 -0.25
N GLY A 205 -2.83 1.51 -0.24
CA GLY A 205 -2.41 0.12 -0.38
C GLY A 205 -2.75 -0.77 0.80
N PRO A 206 -2.96 -2.07 0.55
CA PRO A 206 -3.27 -3.06 1.57
C PRO A 206 -2.04 -3.43 2.38
N GLY A 207 -2.25 -3.82 3.63
CA GLY A 207 -1.19 -4.29 4.52
C GLY A 207 -1.72 -5.21 5.61
N ASN A 208 -0.83 -5.71 6.46
CA ASN A 208 -1.21 -6.51 7.62
C ASN A 208 -1.81 -5.64 8.74
N ALA A 209 -2.19 -6.26 9.86
CA ALA A 209 -2.78 -5.56 11.01
C ALA A 209 -1.93 -4.39 11.53
N TYR A 210 -0.59 -4.51 11.50
CA TYR A 210 0.32 -3.42 11.92
C TYR A 210 0.28 -2.24 10.95
N VAL A 211 0.21 -2.50 9.65
CA VAL A 211 0.10 -1.46 8.62
C VAL A 211 -1.27 -0.77 8.70
N ALA A 212 -2.34 -1.54 8.87
CA ALA A 212 -3.69 -0.99 9.02
C ALA A 212 -3.79 -0.11 10.27
N ALA A 213 -3.27 -0.57 11.41
CA ALA A 213 -3.20 0.20 12.64
C ALA A 213 -2.34 1.46 12.48
N ALA A 214 -1.20 1.36 11.79
CA ALA A 214 -0.33 2.51 11.54
C ALA A 214 -1.01 3.56 10.65
N LYS A 215 -1.69 3.14 9.58
CA LYS A 215 -2.48 4.05 8.73
C LYS A 215 -3.57 4.77 9.52
N LYS A 216 -4.27 4.06 10.42
CA LYS A 216 -5.27 4.66 11.31
C LYS A 216 -4.66 5.74 12.22
N GLU A 217 -3.50 5.48 12.81
CA GLU A 217 -2.85 6.39 13.74
C GLU A 217 -2.27 7.65 13.05
N VAL A 218 -1.84 7.55 11.80
CA VAL A 218 -1.30 8.71 11.04
C VAL A 218 -2.38 9.49 10.29
N PHE A 219 -3.62 9.00 10.26
CA PHE A 219 -4.73 9.70 9.62
C PHE A 219 -4.95 11.08 10.27
N GLY A 220 -5.02 12.12 9.46
CA GLY A 220 -5.06 13.52 9.89
C GLY A 220 -3.70 14.21 9.82
N THR A 221 -2.57 13.48 9.91
CA THR A 221 -1.25 13.98 9.52
C THR A 221 -1.02 13.77 8.03
N VAL A 222 -1.47 12.64 7.52
CA VAL A 222 -1.45 12.25 6.10
C VAL A 222 -2.80 11.67 5.72
N GLY A 223 -3.24 11.83 4.48
CA GLY A 223 -4.43 11.15 3.96
C GLY A 223 -4.20 9.64 3.84
N ILE A 224 -5.25 8.85 3.95
CA ILE A 224 -5.21 7.41 3.69
C ILE A 224 -6.36 7.00 2.77
N ASP A 225 -6.18 5.88 2.06
CA ASP A 225 -7.21 5.30 1.20
C ASP A 225 -8.43 4.84 2.01
N MET A 226 -8.21 3.98 3.02
CA MET A 226 -9.26 3.48 3.90
C MET A 226 -8.67 2.84 5.17
N ILE A 227 -9.50 2.73 6.21
CA ILE A 227 -9.22 1.87 7.36
C ILE A 227 -9.76 0.48 7.02
N ALA A 228 -8.85 -0.44 6.66
CA ALA A 228 -9.23 -1.80 6.30
C ALA A 228 -9.75 -2.57 7.53
N GLY A 229 -10.93 -3.17 7.38
CA GLY A 229 -11.43 -4.21 8.27
C GLY A 229 -10.84 -5.59 7.94
N PRO A 230 -11.19 -6.62 8.72
CA PRO A 230 -10.83 -8.00 8.40
C PRO A 230 -11.45 -8.41 7.06
N SER A 231 -10.70 -9.18 6.27
CA SER A 231 -11.22 -9.78 5.05
C SER A 231 -11.94 -11.08 5.38
N GLU A 232 -13.17 -11.22 4.90
CA GLU A 232 -13.97 -12.42 5.06
C GLU A 232 -14.27 -13.01 3.68
N ILE A 233 -14.26 -14.33 3.57
CA ILE A 233 -14.53 -15.05 2.31
C ILE A 233 -15.62 -16.08 2.57
N LEU A 234 -16.70 -16.01 1.80
CA LEU A 234 -17.70 -17.05 1.74
C LEU A 234 -17.50 -17.86 0.46
N VAL A 235 -17.21 -19.14 0.60
CA VAL A 235 -17.11 -20.07 -0.52
C VAL A 235 -18.39 -20.89 -0.62
N LEU A 236 -19.13 -20.68 -1.72
CA LEU A 236 -20.30 -21.50 -2.07
C LEU A 236 -19.86 -22.54 -3.09
N ALA A 237 -19.90 -23.80 -2.70
CA ALA A 237 -19.49 -24.91 -3.56
C ALA A 237 -20.46 -26.09 -3.43
N ASP A 238 -20.62 -26.86 -4.50
CA ASP A 238 -21.37 -28.11 -4.55
C ASP A 238 -20.50 -29.23 -5.13
N LYS A 239 -21.13 -30.42 -5.34
CA LYS A 239 -20.45 -31.60 -5.89
C LYS A 239 -19.94 -31.47 -7.33
N LYS A 240 -20.30 -30.37 -8.02
CA LYS A 240 -19.91 -30.12 -9.41
C LYS A 240 -18.70 -29.19 -9.52
N ASN A 241 -18.28 -28.56 -8.38
CA ASN A 241 -17.13 -27.69 -8.37
C ASN A 241 -15.86 -28.52 -8.31
N ASP A 242 -14.85 -28.11 -9.07
CA ASP A 242 -13.51 -28.66 -8.98
C ASP A 242 -12.84 -28.12 -7.70
N PRO A 243 -12.37 -28.98 -6.77
CA PRO A 243 -11.73 -28.56 -5.54
C PRO A 243 -10.26 -28.17 -5.70
N SER A 244 -9.65 -28.29 -6.90
CA SER A 244 -8.24 -27.99 -7.19
C SER A 244 -7.97 -26.53 -7.51
#